data_16a71df88336d275441181035ca60c99
#
_entry.id   16a71df88336d275441181035ca60c99
#
_cell.length_a   1.000
_cell.length_b   1.000
_cell.length_c   1.000
_cell.angle_alpha   90.00
_cell.angle_beta   90.00
_cell.angle_gamma   90.00
#
_symmetry.space_group_name_H-M   'P 1'
#
loop_
_entity.id
_entity.type
_entity.pdbx_description
1 polymer ?
#
loop_
_entity_poly.entity_id
_entity_poly.type
_entity_poly.pdbx_seq_one_letter_code
_entity_poly.pdbx_strand_id
1 'polypeptide(L)'
;MMKKHRMIAALACCAPLLAGAQTNDNEPKAEGKAIIAIFSDVHTGFGSNNNDRGFTLDRSYLGYQYTLKNGLQFKAVMDVGQSDDVHDYERIAYIKNALVTWKYKNLTLSGGLISTTQFKTQESFWGKRYVMKSFQDEYKFGSSADMGVSLAYDFTPWFSADVILVNGEGYKKVQVNDGLQYGAGLTFTPLRGLTLRAYASYNEASDKTLEGITNWNLFAGYATGAFSLAAEYNSQTNARNIKDHDQSGCSVYSTVGVGKHVNLFGRWDYLTSKDHWNEAADGMAGVVGAEFKLGKYIKLTPNMRVWSPKADDAKKSYYAYLNCSFTI
;
A
#
# COMPACT_ATOMS: atom_id res chain seq x y z
N MET A 1 -24.41 5.57 -31.62
CA MET A 1 -25.73 6.14 -31.17
C MET A 1 -26.35 5.18 -30.18
N MET A 2 -26.61 5.67 -28.95
CA MET A 2 -27.38 5.04 -27.85
C MET A 2 -26.75 3.83 -27.13
N LYS A 3 -26.37 4.03 -25.85
CA LYS A 3 -27.25 3.76 -24.69
C LYS A 3 -26.77 4.53 -23.44
N LYS A 4 -27.24 5.74 -23.27
CA LYS A 4 -27.32 6.40 -21.95
C LYS A 4 -28.63 5.95 -21.32
N HIS A 5 -28.66 5.65 -20.03
CA HIS A 5 -29.76 5.37 -19.12
C HIS A 5 -29.71 3.97 -18.50
N ARG A 6 -28.92 3.82 -17.41
CA ARG A 6 -29.20 2.85 -16.33
C ARG A 6 -28.25 2.97 -15.12
N MET A 7 -27.84 4.19 -14.74
CA MET A 7 -26.93 4.36 -13.61
C MET A 7 -27.45 5.30 -12.49
N ILE A 8 -28.77 5.50 -12.39
CA ILE A 8 -29.32 6.40 -11.34
C ILE A 8 -30.17 5.66 -10.28
N ALA A 9 -30.39 4.36 -10.40
CA ALA A 9 -31.29 3.66 -9.48
C ALA A 9 -30.61 3.03 -8.23
N ALA A 10 -29.29 3.02 -8.12
CA ALA A 10 -28.61 2.34 -6.99
C ALA A 10 -28.30 3.25 -5.78
N LEU A 11 -28.40 4.57 -5.91
CA LEU A 11 -28.07 5.49 -4.82
C LEU A 11 -29.27 5.85 -3.92
N ALA A 12 -30.47 5.48 -4.28
CA ALA A 12 -31.69 5.85 -3.54
C ALA A 12 -32.09 4.89 -2.41
N CYS A 13 -31.45 3.73 -2.27
CA CYS A 13 -31.80 2.74 -1.25
C CYS A 13 -31.08 2.88 0.10
N CYS A 14 -30.12 3.77 0.25
CA CYS A 14 -29.39 3.95 1.51
C CYS A 14 -29.92 5.07 2.42
N ALA A 15 -30.87 5.85 1.99
CA ALA A 15 -31.38 7.00 2.74
C ALA A 15 -32.35 6.70 3.93
N PRO A 16 -33.10 5.59 4.00
CA PRO A 16 -34.02 5.39 5.12
C PRO A 16 -33.45 4.76 6.38
N LEU A 17 -32.16 4.31 6.39
CA LEU A 17 -31.59 3.65 7.57
C LEU A 17 -30.97 4.60 8.61
N LEU A 18 -30.96 5.91 8.36
CA LEU A 18 -30.40 6.91 9.28
C LEU A 18 -31.44 7.61 10.17
N ALA A 19 -32.73 7.37 9.96
CA ALA A 19 -33.80 8.14 10.62
C ALA A 19 -34.48 7.40 11.78
N GLY A 20 -33.84 6.45 12.44
CA GLY A 20 -34.51 5.67 13.50
C GLY A 20 -33.66 5.24 14.69
N ALA A 21 -32.44 5.74 14.86
CA ALA A 21 -31.63 5.42 16.03
C ALA A 21 -32.01 6.34 17.22
N GLN A 22 -33.09 6.04 17.92
CA GLN A 22 -33.24 6.46 19.32
C GLN A 22 -32.18 5.72 20.13
N THR A 23 -31.18 6.45 20.62
CA THR A 23 -30.09 5.93 21.45
C THR A 23 -30.61 5.52 22.82
N ASN A 24 -30.69 4.23 23.08
CA ASN A 24 -30.69 3.72 24.43
C ASN A 24 -29.31 3.96 25.05
N ASP A 25 -29.18 4.78 26.07
CA ASP A 25 -27.93 5.22 26.69
C ASP A 25 -27.05 4.09 27.29
N ASN A 26 -27.56 2.87 27.36
CA ASN A 26 -26.85 1.68 27.86
C ASN A 26 -26.18 0.81 26.78
N GLU A 27 -26.28 1.17 25.55
CA GLU A 27 -25.61 0.44 24.48
C GLU A 27 -24.18 0.99 24.22
N PRO A 28 -23.11 0.14 23.99
CA PRO A 28 -21.75 0.58 23.68
C PRO A 28 -21.78 1.52 22.47
N LYS A 29 -21.26 2.74 22.59
CA LYS A 29 -21.35 3.80 21.56
C LYS A 29 -20.61 3.39 20.30
N ALA A 30 -21.20 3.65 19.14
CA ALA A 30 -20.50 3.56 17.86
C ALA A 30 -19.40 4.62 17.82
N GLU A 31 -18.23 4.28 17.21
CA GLU A 31 -17.08 5.17 17.16
C GLU A 31 -16.83 5.67 15.74
N GLY A 32 -16.70 6.98 15.63
CA GLY A 32 -16.26 7.67 14.42
C GLY A 32 -14.81 8.14 14.54
N LYS A 33 -14.01 7.96 13.49
CA LYS A 33 -12.62 8.40 13.44
C LYS A 33 -12.36 9.14 12.14
N ALA A 34 -11.85 10.39 12.23
CA ALA A 34 -11.28 11.08 11.09
C ALA A 34 -9.96 10.38 10.67
N ILE A 35 -9.69 10.36 9.38
CA ILE A 35 -8.45 9.86 8.79
C ILE A 35 -7.83 11.03 8.02
N ILE A 36 -6.74 11.56 8.54
CA ILE A 36 -5.98 12.61 7.89
C ILE A 36 -4.52 12.18 7.88
N ALA A 37 -3.91 12.13 6.71
CA ALA A 37 -2.47 11.94 6.61
C ALA A 37 -1.92 12.82 5.49
N ILE A 38 -0.93 13.65 5.82
CA ILE A 38 -0.26 14.55 4.89
C ILE A 38 1.22 14.15 4.87
N PHE A 39 1.72 13.82 3.70
CA PHE A 39 3.11 13.46 3.45
C PHE A 39 3.72 14.48 2.53
N SER A 40 4.78 15.12 2.99
CA SER A 40 5.51 16.14 2.23
C SER A 40 7.00 16.01 2.47
N ASP A 41 7.77 16.58 1.58
CA ASP A 41 9.22 16.65 1.74
C ASP A 41 9.81 17.95 1.17
N VAL A 42 11.02 18.19 1.56
CA VAL A 42 11.98 19.03 0.84
C VAL A 42 13.18 18.16 0.52
N HIS A 43 13.66 18.24 -0.71
CA HIS A 43 14.76 17.41 -1.16
C HIS A 43 15.74 18.19 -2.03
N THR A 44 16.95 17.64 -2.12
CA THR A 44 17.98 18.07 -3.06
C THR A 44 18.76 16.85 -3.55
N GLY A 45 18.91 16.77 -4.86
CA GLY A 45 19.85 15.86 -5.49
C GLY A 45 21.29 16.40 -5.39
N PHE A 46 22.27 15.53 -5.44
CA PHE A 46 23.67 15.87 -5.48
C PHE A 46 24.49 14.82 -6.23
N GLY A 47 25.74 15.17 -6.55
CA GLY A 47 26.59 14.34 -7.41
C GLY A 47 26.51 14.75 -8.88
N SER A 48 27.20 14.02 -9.75
CA SER A 48 27.23 14.33 -11.18
C SER A 48 25.86 14.10 -11.83
N ASN A 49 25.29 15.19 -12.42
CA ASN A 49 24.04 15.21 -13.18
C ASN A 49 22.74 15.03 -12.36
N ASN A 50 22.76 15.31 -11.06
CA ASN A 50 21.53 15.32 -10.26
C ASN A 50 21.32 16.70 -9.62
N ASN A 51 20.55 17.56 -10.30
CA ASN A 51 20.21 18.92 -9.86
C ASN A 51 18.75 19.02 -9.39
N ASP A 52 18.08 17.89 -9.22
CA ASP A 52 16.70 17.83 -8.75
C ASP A 52 16.60 18.37 -7.33
N ARG A 53 15.70 19.32 -7.11
CA ARG A 53 15.46 19.94 -5.79
C ARG A 53 14.07 20.54 -5.74
N GLY A 54 13.43 20.46 -4.59
CA GLY A 54 12.10 21.04 -4.47
C GLY A 54 11.41 20.74 -3.16
N PHE A 55 10.18 21.23 -3.09
CA PHE A 55 9.19 20.86 -2.08
C PHE A 55 8.13 20.00 -2.75
N THR A 56 7.80 18.87 -2.15
CA THR A 56 6.80 17.96 -2.69
C THR A 56 5.71 17.68 -1.66
N LEU A 57 4.46 17.70 -2.10
CA LEU A 57 3.34 17.10 -1.40
C LEU A 57 3.10 15.72 -2.03
N ASP A 58 3.66 14.68 -1.41
CA ASP A 58 3.58 13.31 -1.95
C ASP A 58 2.17 12.77 -1.92
N ARG A 59 1.49 12.95 -0.79
CA ARG A 59 0.16 12.42 -0.55
C ARG A 59 -0.61 13.25 0.46
N SER A 60 -1.92 13.32 0.25
CA SER A 60 -2.86 13.80 1.24
C SER A 60 -4.05 12.82 1.31
N TYR A 61 -4.17 12.08 2.41
CA TYR A 61 -5.33 11.24 2.69
C TYR A 61 -6.33 12.01 3.53
N LEU A 62 -7.58 12.01 3.10
CA LEU A 62 -8.69 12.61 3.83
C LEU A 62 -9.85 11.62 3.84
N GLY A 63 -10.31 11.24 5.03
CA GLY A 63 -11.36 10.24 5.11
C GLY A 63 -12.00 10.14 6.48
N TYR A 64 -12.92 9.20 6.57
CA TYR A 64 -13.63 8.89 7.79
C TYR A 64 -13.89 7.39 7.90
N GLN A 65 -13.82 6.90 9.12
CA GLN A 65 -14.16 5.54 9.49
C GLN A 65 -15.20 5.57 10.57
N TYR A 66 -16.24 4.76 10.41
CA TYR A 66 -17.30 4.60 11.41
C TYR A 66 -17.45 3.12 11.75
N THR A 67 -17.34 2.79 13.03
CA THR A 67 -17.40 1.42 13.52
C THR A 67 -18.63 1.24 14.39
N LEU A 68 -19.49 0.29 14.01
CA LEU A 68 -20.65 -0.13 14.77
C LEU A 68 -20.28 -1.27 15.74
N LYS A 69 -21.09 -1.48 16.76
CA LYS A 69 -20.86 -2.47 17.83
C LYS A 69 -20.93 -3.92 17.38
N ASN A 70 -21.71 -4.19 16.33
CA ASN A 70 -21.87 -5.54 15.77
C ASN A 70 -20.71 -5.98 14.89
N GLY A 71 -19.58 -5.27 14.93
CA GLY A 71 -18.40 -5.56 14.12
C GLY A 71 -18.44 -4.99 12.70
N LEU A 72 -19.50 -4.26 12.32
CA LEU A 72 -19.55 -3.55 11.05
C LEU A 72 -18.73 -2.25 11.12
N GLN A 73 -17.92 -2.02 10.08
CA GLN A 73 -17.11 -0.83 9.91
C GLN A 73 -17.31 -0.30 8.49
N PHE A 74 -17.58 0.98 8.37
CA PHE A 74 -17.61 1.72 7.12
C PHE A 74 -16.38 2.61 7.04
N LYS A 75 -15.73 2.66 5.88
CA LYS A 75 -14.55 3.49 5.67
C LYS A 75 -14.60 4.13 4.29
N ALA A 76 -14.38 5.45 4.23
CA ALA A 76 -14.19 6.19 3.00
C ALA A 76 -12.92 7.02 3.13
N VAL A 77 -12.03 6.95 2.13
CA VAL A 77 -10.76 7.70 2.10
C VAL A 77 -10.51 8.20 0.69
N MET A 78 -10.26 9.50 0.57
CA MET A 78 -9.71 10.13 -0.64
C MET A 78 -8.20 10.16 -0.56
N ASP A 79 -7.53 9.99 -1.68
CA ASP A 79 -6.09 10.08 -1.88
C ASP A 79 -5.83 11.19 -2.90
N VAL A 80 -5.28 12.30 -2.44
CA VAL A 80 -4.88 13.43 -3.29
C VAL A 80 -3.37 13.36 -3.48
N GLY A 81 -2.92 13.24 -4.73
CA GLY A 81 -1.52 13.12 -5.05
C GLY A 81 -1.25 13.49 -6.51
N GLN A 82 0.01 13.40 -6.91
CA GLN A 82 0.39 13.50 -8.31
C GLN A 82 -0.02 12.23 -9.06
N SER A 83 -0.34 12.38 -10.33
CA SER A 83 -0.62 11.25 -11.22
C SER A 83 0.12 11.42 -12.53
N ASP A 84 0.74 10.33 -12.97
CA ASP A 84 1.37 10.24 -14.28
C ASP A 84 0.33 10.16 -15.43
N ASP A 85 -0.95 10.00 -15.09
CA ASP A 85 -2.06 9.89 -16.03
C ASP A 85 -2.58 11.27 -16.53
N VAL A 86 -2.01 12.38 -16.02
CA VAL A 86 -2.43 13.76 -16.35
C VAL A 86 -1.25 14.55 -16.87
N HIS A 87 -1.42 15.18 -18.02
CA HIS A 87 -0.34 15.83 -18.75
C HIS A 87 0.24 17.11 -18.09
N ASP A 88 -0.44 17.72 -17.11
CA ASP A 88 -0.13 19.08 -16.67
C ASP A 88 0.36 19.18 -15.21
N TYR A 89 0.98 18.13 -14.69
CA TYR A 89 1.50 18.14 -13.29
C TYR A 89 0.45 18.47 -12.22
N GLU A 90 -0.83 18.29 -12.54
CA GLU A 90 -1.93 18.55 -11.63
C GLU A 90 -2.03 17.49 -10.54
N ARG A 91 -2.60 17.89 -9.41
CA ARG A 91 -2.98 16.95 -8.36
C ARG A 91 -4.38 16.43 -8.61
N ILE A 92 -4.53 15.10 -8.54
CA ILE A 92 -5.82 14.44 -8.70
C ILE A 92 -6.25 13.84 -7.37
N ALA A 93 -7.55 13.90 -7.10
CA ALA A 93 -8.19 13.20 -6.01
C ALA A 93 -8.77 11.88 -6.48
N TYR A 94 -8.33 10.76 -5.90
CA TYR A 94 -8.88 9.43 -6.11
C TYR A 94 -9.65 8.98 -4.87
N ILE A 95 -10.70 8.20 -5.05
CA ILE A 95 -11.27 7.43 -3.96
C ILE A 95 -10.37 6.21 -3.74
N LYS A 96 -9.62 6.22 -2.65
CA LYS A 96 -8.71 5.11 -2.30
C LYS A 96 -9.44 3.95 -1.64
N ASN A 97 -10.35 4.27 -0.74
CA ASN A 97 -11.19 3.28 -0.08
C ASN A 97 -12.64 3.78 -0.02
N ALA A 98 -13.56 2.88 -0.30
CA ALA A 98 -14.99 3.02 -0.05
C ALA A 98 -15.51 1.61 0.24
N LEU A 99 -15.46 1.18 1.50
CA LEU A 99 -15.63 -0.21 1.88
C LEU A 99 -16.47 -0.40 3.13
N VAL A 100 -17.04 -1.59 3.21
CA VAL A 100 -17.63 -2.14 4.42
C VAL A 100 -16.80 -3.34 4.87
N THR A 101 -16.46 -3.39 6.15
CA THR A 101 -15.82 -4.55 6.78
C THR A 101 -16.73 -5.08 7.87
N TRP A 102 -16.92 -6.38 7.92
CA TRP A 102 -17.61 -7.07 9.00
C TRP A 102 -16.65 -8.02 9.70
N LYS A 103 -16.55 -7.83 11.03
CA LYS A 103 -15.74 -8.71 11.90
C LYS A 103 -16.66 -9.50 12.81
N TYR A 104 -16.55 -10.82 12.73
CA TYR A 104 -17.28 -11.72 13.60
C TYR A 104 -16.36 -12.83 14.09
N LYS A 105 -16.06 -12.82 15.39
CA LYS A 105 -15.06 -13.73 15.98
C LYS A 105 -13.73 -13.66 15.21
N ASN A 106 -13.31 -14.78 14.66
CA ASN A 106 -12.05 -14.95 13.91
C ASN A 106 -12.19 -14.60 12.42
N LEU A 107 -13.40 -14.27 11.94
CA LEU A 107 -13.68 -13.98 10.55
C LEU A 107 -13.69 -12.47 10.31
N THR A 108 -13.02 -12.04 9.25
CA THR A 108 -13.11 -10.67 8.71
C THR A 108 -13.51 -10.73 7.24
N LEU A 109 -14.62 -10.10 6.89
CA LEU A 109 -15.08 -9.93 5.52
C LEU A 109 -15.03 -8.46 5.15
N SER A 110 -14.55 -8.15 3.95
CA SER A 110 -14.58 -6.78 3.42
C SER A 110 -15.11 -6.77 1.99
N GLY A 111 -15.84 -5.72 1.64
CA GLY A 111 -16.37 -5.53 0.29
C GLY A 111 -16.41 -4.05 -0.09
N GLY A 112 -16.29 -3.76 -1.38
CA GLY A 112 -16.21 -2.43 -1.95
C GLY A 112 -14.82 -2.10 -2.48
N LEU A 113 -14.41 -0.85 -2.46
CA LEU A 113 -13.04 -0.44 -2.82
C LEU A 113 -12.14 -0.68 -1.61
N ILE A 114 -11.64 -1.93 -1.52
CA ILE A 114 -10.92 -2.46 -0.36
C ILE A 114 -9.41 -2.23 -0.44
N SER A 115 -8.73 -2.28 0.71
CA SER A 115 -7.27 -2.39 0.72
C SER A 115 -6.87 -3.82 0.35
N THR A 116 -5.91 -3.98 -0.57
CA THR A 116 -5.39 -5.31 -0.95
C THR A 116 -4.62 -5.94 0.21
N THR A 117 -4.58 -7.27 0.24
CA THR A 117 -3.88 -8.03 1.30
C THR A 117 -2.44 -8.36 0.93
N GLN A 118 -2.05 -8.14 -0.33
CA GLN A 118 -0.79 -8.57 -0.93
C GLN A 118 0.44 -8.15 -0.14
N PHE A 119 0.60 -6.86 0.17
CA PHE A 119 1.79 -6.32 0.84
C PHE A 119 1.49 -5.49 2.09
N LYS A 120 0.30 -5.59 2.63
CA LYS A 120 -0.10 -4.84 3.84
C LYS A 120 0.77 -5.16 5.05
N THR A 121 1.20 -6.41 5.21
CA THR A 121 2.09 -6.83 6.29
C THR A 121 3.45 -6.17 6.16
N GLN A 122 4.05 -6.20 4.97
CA GLN A 122 5.33 -5.58 4.64
C GLN A 122 5.29 -4.06 4.86
N GLU A 123 4.23 -3.41 4.37
CA GLU A 123 4.02 -1.97 4.57
C GLU A 123 3.91 -1.60 6.06
N SER A 124 3.25 -2.43 6.85
CA SER A 124 3.14 -2.22 8.31
C SER A 124 4.48 -2.35 9.02
N PHE A 125 5.30 -3.34 8.63
CA PHE A 125 6.66 -3.50 9.19
C PHE A 125 7.58 -2.35 8.76
N TRP A 126 7.53 -1.92 7.52
CA TRP A 126 8.27 -0.74 7.05
C TRP A 126 7.86 0.53 7.80
N GLY A 127 6.56 0.78 7.94
CA GLY A 127 5.99 1.86 8.76
C GLY A 127 6.40 3.30 8.36
N LYS A 128 7.08 3.47 7.23
CA LYS A 128 7.64 4.74 6.74
C LYS A 128 7.26 5.02 5.29
N ARG A 129 6.00 4.72 4.93
CA ARG A 129 5.47 4.99 3.60
C ARG A 129 5.64 6.46 3.18
N TYR A 130 5.62 7.40 4.12
CA TYR A 130 5.85 8.83 3.88
C TYR A 130 7.31 9.18 3.55
N VAL A 131 8.24 8.25 3.80
CA VAL A 131 9.63 8.34 3.33
C VAL A 131 9.73 7.69 1.96
N MET A 132 9.34 6.44 1.83
CA MET A 132 9.40 5.64 0.61
C MET A 132 8.29 4.59 0.65
N LYS A 133 7.63 4.31 -0.48
CA LYS A 133 6.61 3.26 -0.57
C LYS A 133 7.23 1.90 -0.20
N SER A 134 6.40 0.91 0.20
CA SER A 134 6.86 -0.46 0.35
C SER A 134 7.39 -1.02 -0.98
N PHE A 135 8.22 -2.05 -0.95
CA PHE A 135 8.88 -2.60 -2.14
C PHE A 135 7.87 -2.90 -3.27
N GLN A 136 6.82 -3.64 -2.98
CA GLN A 136 5.84 -4.03 -3.99
C GLN A 136 5.06 -2.84 -4.57
N ASP A 137 4.79 -1.81 -3.78
CA ASP A 137 4.13 -0.58 -4.25
C ASP A 137 5.08 0.32 -5.03
N GLU A 138 6.36 0.40 -4.65
CA GLU A 138 7.38 1.16 -5.35
C GLU A 138 7.64 0.61 -6.75
N TYR A 139 7.85 -0.71 -6.84
CA TYR A 139 8.20 -1.40 -8.08
C TYR A 139 7.00 -2.00 -8.82
N LYS A 140 5.77 -1.60 -8.45
CA LYS A 140 4.52 -1.91 -9.18
C LYS A 140 4.19 -3.42 -9.29
N PHE A 141 4.46 -4.19 -8.22
CA PHE A 141 4.03 -5.60 -8.13
C PHE A 141 2.53 -5.76 -7.88
N GLY A 142 1.84 -4.68 -7.48
CA GLY A 142 0.40 -4.68 -7.26
C GLY A 142 -0.11 -3.33 -6.78
N SER A 143 -1.41 -3.21 -6.61
CA SER A 143 -2.06 -2.01 -6.07
C SER A 143 -2.36 -2.14 -4.58
N SER A 144 -2.31 -1.03 -3.84
CA SER A 144 -2.61 -0.99 -2.40
C SER A 144 -4.11 -1.02 -2.08
N ALA A 145 -4.97 -0.80 -3.07
CA ALA A 145 -6.43 -0.90 -2.95
C ALA A 145 -7.05 -1.21 -4.32
N ASP A 146 -8.19 -1.89 -4.32
CA ASP A 146 -8.92 -2.25 -5.53
C ASP A 146 -10.39 -2.56 -5.21
N MET A 147 -11.25 -2.57 -6.23
CA MET A 147 -12.66 -2.92 -6.11
C MET A 147 -12.83 -4.43 -6.03
N GLY A 148 -13.51 -4.92 -4.98
CA GLY A 148 -13.82 -6.33 -4.85
C GLY A 148 -14.12 -6.74 -3.42
N VAL A 149 -13.76 -7.98 -3.06
CA VAL A 149 -14.04 -8.60 -1.77
C VAL A 149 -12.80 -9.30 -1.21
N SER A 150 -12.70 -9.36 0.11
CA SER A 150 -11.68 -10.16 0.80
C SER A 150 -12.27 -10.86 2.01
N LEU A 151 -11.68 -12.02 2.33
CA LEU A 151 -11.97 -12.80 3.52
C LEU A 151 -10.66 -13.11 4.21
N ALA A 152 -10.60 -12.88 5.53
CA ALA A 152 -9.49 -13.33 6.38
C ALA A 152 -10.04 -14.13 7.56
N TYR A 153 -9.31 -15.17 7.94
CA TYR A 153 -9.68 -16.03 9.06
C TYR A 153 -8.48 -16.36 9.94
N ASP A 154 -8.63 -16.14 11.25
CA ASP A 154 -7.64 -16.48 12.27
C ASP A 154 -7.95 -17.91 12.78
N PHE A 155 -7.23 -18.93 12.28
CA PHE A 155 -7.41 -20.32 12.68
C PHE A 155 -6.94 -20.56 14.11
N THR A 156 -5.82 -19.94 14.45
CA THR A 156 -5.21 -19.98 15.79
C THR A 156 -4.60 -18.60 16.09
N PRO A 157 -4.16 -18.32 17.33
CA PRO A 157 -3.44 -17.07 17.64
C PRO A 157 -2.13 -16.87 16.88
N TRP A 158 -1.60 -17.91 16.28
CA TRP A 158 -0.32 -17.87 15.56
C TRP A 158 -0.43 -18.19 14.05
N PHE A 159 -1.64 -18.53 13.55
CA PHE A 159 -1.86 -18.84 12.14
C PHE A 159 -3.16 -18.22 11.62
N SER A 160 -3.05 -17.47 10.53
CA SER A 160 -4.18 -16.91 9.78
C SER A 160 -3.99 -17.07 8.26
N ALA A 161 -5.10 -17.05 7.54
CA ALA A 161 -5.09 -16.99 6.09
C ALA A 161 -6.05 -15.91 5.60
N ASP A 162 -5.76 -15.41 4.42
CA ASP A 162 -6.62 -14.45 3.71
C ASP A 162 -6.74 -14.82 2.22
N VAL A 163 -7.89 -14.47 1.65
CA VAL A 163 -8.15 -14.55 0.21
C VAL A 163 -8.78 -13.25 -0.26
N ILE A 164 -8.51 -12.89 -1.50
CA ILE A 164 -9.02 -11.67 -2.14
C ILE A 164 -9.45 -11.96 -3.58
N LEU A 165 -10.53 -11.33 -3.99
CA LEU A 165 -11.02 -11.30 -5.35
C LEU A 165 -11.33 -9.85 -5.70
N VAL A 166 -10.61 -9.28 -6.67
CA VAL A 166 -10.72 -7.87 -7.07
C VAL A 166 -10.59 -7.73 -8.59
N ASN A 167 -10.86 -6.54 -9.10
CA ASN A 167 -10.75 -6.26 -10.53
C ASN A 167 -9.32 -6.38 -11.09
N GLY A 168 -8.31 -5.96 -10.34
CA GLY A 168 -6.90 -6.09 -10.75
C GLY A 168 -6.27 -4.81 -11.32
N GLU A 169 -7.04 -3.77 -11.69
CA GLU A 169 -6.51 -2.50 -12.20
C GLU A 169 -6.06 -1.52 -11.11
N GLY A 170 -6.53 -1.73 -9.88
CA GLY A 170 -6.27 -0.86 -8.74
C GLY A 170 -7.20 0.35 -8.66
N TYR A 171 -7.21 1.00 -7.50
CA TYR A 171 -8.18 2.05 -7.14
C TYR A 171 -8.11 3.32 -8.00
N LYS A 172 -7.05 3.55 -8.75
CA LYS A 172 -6.89 4.72 -9.61
C LYS A 172 -7.58 4.57 -10.96
N LYS A 173 -7.97 3.37 -11.34
CA LYS A 173 -8.62 3.05 -12.61
C LYS A 173 -9.98 2.44 -12.34
N VAL A 174 -10.92 2.69 -13.24
CA VAL A 174 -12.17 1.92 -13.29
C VAL A 174 -11.90 0.60 -13.99
N GLN A 175 -12.71 -0.43 -13.73
CA GLN A 175 -12.62 -1.67 -14.48
C GLN A 175 -12.88 -1.39 -15.97
N VAL A 176 -11.89 -1.68 -16.79
CA VAL A 176 -11.92 -1.45 -18.22
C VAL A 176 -12.01 -2.75 -19.05
N ASN A 177 -11.89 -3.88 -18.37
CA ASN A 177 -11.94 -5.23 -18.95
C ASN A 177 -12.66 -6.20 -18.00
N ASP A 178 -12.83 -7.46 -18.41
CA ASP A 178 -13.54 -8.49 -17.66
C ASP A 178 -12.59 -9.38 -16.82
N GLY A 179 -11.28 -9.10 -16.83
CA GLY A 179 -10.29 -9.85 -16.04
C GLY A 179 -10.45 -9.59 -14.54
N LEU A 180 -10.18 -10.63 -13.74
CA LEU A 180 -10.21 -10.56 -12.29
C LEU A 180 -8.85 -10.95 -11.70
N GLN A 181 -8.55 -10.44 -10.53
CA GLN A 181 -7.38 -10.82 -9.75
C GLN A 181 -7.81 -11.64 -8.54
N TYR A 182 -7.20 -12.83 -8.40
CA TYR A 182 -7.35 -13.74 -7.28
C TYR A 182 -6.07 -13.72 -6.45
N GLY A 183 -6.18 -13.71 -5.15
CA GLY A 183 -5.00 -13.76 -4.28
C GLY A 183 -5.27 -14.52 -3.00
N ALA A 184 -4.21 -15.13 -2.45
CA ALA A 184 -4.25 -15.84 -1.18
C ALA A 184 -2.97 -15.60 -0.38
N GLY A 185 -3.12 -15.43 0.92
CA GLY A 185 -2.03 -15.23 1.86
C GLY A 185 -2.12 -16.14 3.07
N LEU A 186 -0.96 -16.61 3.54
CA LEU A 186 -0.79 -17.35 4.79
C LEU A 186 0.13 -16.57 5.70
N THR A 187 -0.27 -16.36 6.94
CA THR A 187 0.52 -15.63 7.93
C THR A 187 0.74 -16.48 9.17
N PHE A 188 1.98 -16.59 9.62
CA PHE A 188 2.40 -17.31 10.81
C PHE A 188 3.10 -16.36 11.77
N THR A 189 2.70 -16.41 13.04
CA THR A 189 3.33 -15.65 14.14
C THR A 189 3.74 -16.62 15.26
N PRO A 190 4.71 -17.55 15.00
CA PRO A 190 5.01 -18.68 15.90
C PRO A 190 5.63 -18.23 17.23
N LEU A 191 6.23 -17.06 17.24
CA LEU A 191 6.87 -16.46 18.42
C LEU A 191 6.47 -14.99 18.53
N ARG A 192 6.48 -14.45 19.74
CA ARG A 192 6.20 -13.03 19.95
C ARG A 192 7.18 -12.15 19.15
N GLY A 193 6.63 -11.34 18.30
CA GLY A 193 7.39 -10.42 17.42
C GLY A 193 7.79 -11.00 16.08
N LEU A 194 7.81 -12.33 15.88
CA LEU A 194 8.14 -12.95 14.59
C LEU A 194 6.88 -13.10 13.75
N THR A 195 6.92 -12.60 12.52
CA THR A 195 5.87 -12.77 11.52
C THR A 195 6.49 -13.32 10.24
N LEU A 196 5.94 -14.42 9.75
CA LEU A 196 6.26 -15.01 8.46
C LEU A 196 5.00 -14.92 7.60
N ARG A 197 5.14 -14.56 6.33
CA ARG A 197 4.03 -14.51 5.38
C ARG A 197 4.44 -15.04 4.02
N ALA A 198 3.57 -15.84 3.42
CA ALA A 198 3.60 -16.20 2.01
C ALA A 198 2.32 -15.70 1.36
N TYR A 199 2.43 -15.18 0.14
CA TYR A 199 1.29 -14.72 -0.64
C TYR A 199 1.49 -15.07 -2.11
N ALA A 200 0.40 -15.44 -2.78
CA ALA A 200 0.37 -15.61 -4.23
C ALA A 200 -0.90 -14.98 -4.81
N SER A 201 -0.81 -14.46 -6.02
CA SER A 201 -1.96 -13.95 -6.77
C SER A 201 -1.80 -14.20 -8.26
N TYR A 202 -2.95 -14.28 -8.92
CA TYR A 202 -3.06 -14.34 -10.37
C TYR A 202 -4.06 -13.27 -10.83
N ASN A 203 -3.64 -12.44 -11.79
CA ASN A 203 -4.48 -11.46 -12.45
C ASN A 203 -4.71 -11.94 -13.89
N GLU A 204 -5.95 -12.12 -14.27
CA GLU A 204 -6.34 -12.61 -15.59
C GLU A 204 -5.92 -11.64 -16.69
N ALA A 205 -5.63 -12.18 -17.86
CA ALA A 205 -5.47 -11.39 -19.07
C ALA A 205 -6.85 -10.93 -19.57
N SER A 206 -6.96 -9.68 -19.97
CA SER A 206 -8.22 -9.10 -20.46
C SER A 206 -8.59 -9.52 -21.89
N ASP A 207 -7.63 -9.97 -22.68
CA ASP A 207 -7.83 -10.50 -24.01
C ASP A 207 -6.74 -11.53 -24.41
N LYS A 208 -6.88 -12.15 -25.57
CA LYS A 208 -6.00 -13.22 -26.06
C LYS A 208 -4.59 -12.76 -26.47
N THR A 209 -4.37 -11.46 -26.57
CA THR A 209 -3.06 -10.87 -26.93
C THR A 209 -2.23 -10.54 -25.70
N LEU A 210 -2.83 -10.63 -24.51
CA LEU A 210 -2.23 -10.35 -23.22
C LEU A 210 -2.00 -11.65 -22.45
N GLU A 211 -1.10 -11.60 -21.47
CA GLU A 211 -0.79 -12.72 -20.58
C GLU A 211 -1.24 -12.41 -19.16
N GLY A 212 -1.68 -13.43 -18.44
CA GLY A 212 -2.03 -13.28 -17.04
C GLY A 212 -0.79 -13.00 -16.18
N ILE A 213 -0.94 -12.13 -15.18
CA ILE A 213 0.14 -11.79 -14.27
C ILE A 213 0.09 -12.74 -13.06
N THR A 214 1.20 -13.40 -12.76
CA THR A 214 1.35 -14.17 -11.53
C THR A 214 2.31 -13.45 -10.59
N ASN A 215 1.90 -13.27 -9.33
CA ASN A 215 2.78 -12.78 -8.28
C ASN A 215 2.92 -13.84 -7.18
N TRP A 216 4.11 -13.92 -6.59
CA TRP A 216 4.29 -14.55 -5.30
C TRP A 216 5.33 -13.81 -4.48
N ASN A 217 5.16 -13.83 -3.19
CA ASN A 217 6.10 -13.19 -2.27
C ASN A 217 6.25 -13.99 -0.97
N LEU A 218 7.43 -13.88 -0.40
CA LEU A 218 7.75 -14.40 0.92
C LEU A 218 8.25 -13.25 1.77
N PHE A 219 7.83 -13.24 3.02
CA PHE A 219 8.18 -12.22 3.99
C PHE A 219 8.54 -12.84 5.33
N ALA A 220 9.58 -12.31 5.97
CA ALA A 220 9.93 -12.59 7.35
C ALA A 220 10.24 -11.26 8.07
N GLY A 221 9.60 -11.02 9.21
CA GLY A 221 9.82 -9.83 10.00
C GLY A 221 9.83 -10.14 11.49
N TYR A 222 10.76 -9.52 12.21
CA TYR A 222 10.82 -9.59 13.66
C TYR A 222 10.74 -8.17 14.23
N ALA A 223 9.83 -7.94 15.16
CA ALA A 223 9.63 -6.65 15.79
C ALA A 223 9.47 -6.77 17.30
N THR A 224 10.16 -5.91 18.03
CA THR A 224 9.99 -5.66 19.47
C THR A 224 9.60 -4.20 19.68
N GLY A 225 9.43 -3.76 20.93
CA GLY A 225 9.14 -2.34 21.21
C GLY A 225 10.21 -1.34 20.75
N ALA A 226 11.46 -1.76 20.63
CA ALA A 226 12.61 -0.90 20.31
C ALA A 226 13.30 -1.24 18.98
N PHE A 227 13.00 -2.39 18.38
CA PHE A 227 13.72 -2.89 17.21
C PHE A 227 12.77 -3.61 16.26
N SER A 228 12.97 -3.38 14.96
CA SER A 228 12.38 -4.22 13.92
C SER A 228 13.39 -4.51 12.81
N LEU A 229 13.33 -5.73 12.29
CA LEU A 229 14.08 -6.17 11.12
C LEU A 229 13.13 -6.99 10.25
N ALA A 230 13.12 -6.73 8.97
CA ALA A 230 12.31 -7.48 8.02
C ALA A 230 13.03 -7.67 6.70
N ALA A 231 12.70 -8.77 6.03
CA ALA A 231 13.13 -9.09 4.68
C ALA A 231 11.96 -9.63 3.87
N GLU A 232 11.93 -9.31 2.60
CA GLU A 232 10.96 -9.83 1.65
C GLU A 232 11.63 -10.20 0.32
N TYR A 233 11.10 -11.23 -0.33
CA TYR A 233 11.39 -11.58 -1.71
C TYR A 233 10.11 -11.60 -2.51
N ASN A 234 10.14 -11.04 -3.71
CA ASN A 234 8.99 -10.84 -4.58
C ASN A 234 9.32 -11.30 -5.99
N SER A 235 8.39 -11.97 -6.64
CA SER A 235 8.48 -12.38 -8.04
C SER A 235 7.16 -12.12 -8.74
N GLN A 236 7.26 -11.63 -9.96
CA GLN A 236 6.12 -11.36 -10.84
C GLN A 236 6.46 -11.83 -12.25
N THR A 237 5.55 -12.61 -12.86
CA THR A 237 5.64 -13.00 -14.27
C THR A 237 4.66 -12.18 -15.09
N ASN A 238 5.02 -11.91 -16.34
CA ASN A 238 4.22 -11.19 -17.32
C ASN A 238 3.73 -9.81 -16.83
N ALA A 239 4.61 -9.06 -16.15
CA ALA A 239 4.28 -7.72 -15.66
C ALA A 239 3.63 -6.86 -16.78
N ARG A 240 2.60 -6.08 -16.41
CA ARG A 240 1.80 -5.28 -17.35
C ARG A 240 1.03 -6.13 -18.38
N ASN A 241 0.78 -7.42 -18.09
CA ASN A 241 0.15 -8.39 -19.00
C ASN A 241 0.93 -8.64 -20.29
N ILE A 242 2.24 -8.40 -20.30
CA ILE A 242 3.11 -8.63 -21.46
C ILE A 242 3.90 -9.91 -21.21
N LYS A 243 3.87 -10.82 -22.20
CA LYS A 243 4.61 -12.08 -22.17
C LYS A 243 6.10 -11.88 -21.90
N ASP A 244 6.68 -12.72 -21.04
CA ASP A 244 8.10 -12.71 -20.68
C ASP A 244 8.59 -11.43 -19.95
N HIS A 245 7.70 -10.49 -19.59
CA HIS A 245 8.02 -9.38 -18.73
C HIS A 245 8.09 -9.85 -17.27
N ASP A 246 9.05 -10.71 -16.98
CA ASP A 246 9.26 -11.24 -15.63
C ASP A 246 10.19 -10.33 -14.83
N GLN A 247 9.87 -10.12 -13.57
CA GLN A 247 10.72 -9.35 -12.65
C GLN A 247 10.71 -9.99 -11.26
N SER A 248 11.82 -9.79 -10.54
CA SER A 248 11.94 -10.22 -9.16
C SER A 248 12.82 -9.27 -8.37
N GLY A 249 12.68 -9.32 -7.05
CA GLY A 249 13.51 -8.49 -6.22
C GLY A 249 13.29 -8.73 -4.74
N CYS A 250 14.14 -8.12 -3.94
CA CYS A 250 14.12 -8.25 -2.49
C CYS A 250 14.31 -6.90 -1.81
N SER A 251 13.79 -6.82 -0.60
CA SER A 251 14.01 -5.67 0.29
C SER A 251 14.38 -6.16 1.68
N VAL A 252 15.33 -5.48 2.30
CA VAL A 252 15.69 -5.67 3.71
C VAL A 252 15.65 -4.32 4.40
N TYR A 253 14.95 -4.24 5.52
CA TYR A 253 14.82 -2.99 6.25
C TYR A 253 14.76 -3.19 7.77
N SER A 254 15.28 -2.21 8.48
CA SER A 254 15.29 -2.23 9.94
C SER A 254 14.97 -0.86 10.52
N THR A 255 14.49 -0.87 11.77
CA THR A 255 14.29 0.32 12.58
C THR A 255 14.78 0.05 13.99
N VAL A 256 15.53 0.98 14.57
CA VAL A 256 16.03 0.93 15.95
C VAL A 256 15.56 2.17 16.68
N GLY A 257 14.80 2.01 17.75
CA GLY A 257 14.41 3.08 18.67
C GLY A 257 15.57 3.53 19.54
N VAL A 258 15.93 4.80 19.44
CA VAL A 258 16.96 5.44 20.28
C VAL A 258 16.25 6.41 21.23
N GLY A 259 15.76 5.88 22.35
CA GLY A 259 14.95 6.64 23.28
C GLY A 259 13.46 6.75 22.86
N LYS A 260 12.75 7.74 23.43
CA LYS A 260 11.29 7.85 23.28
C LYS A 260 10.84 8.50 21.96
N HIS A 261 11.68 9.33 21.37
CA HIS A 261 11.29 10.25 20.28
C HIS A 261 12.08 10.06 18.99
N VAL A 262 13.10 9.21 18.98
CA VAL A 262 13.97 9.03 17.82
C VAL A 262 14.04 7.56 17.42
N ASN A 263 13.86 7.30 16.12
CA ASN A 263 14.09 6.00 15.51
C ASN A 263 15.12 6.16 14.40
N LEU A 264 16.18 5.39 14.42
CA LEU A 264 17.09 5.22 13.28
C LEU A 264 16.54 4.12 12.37
N PHE A 265 16.73 4.25 11.08
CA PHE A 265 16.28 3.24 10.13
C PHE A 265 17.19 3.15 8.91
N GLY A 266 17.13 1.99 8.28
CA GLY A 266 17.74 1.75 6.99
C GLY A 266 16.90 0.77 6.17
N ARG A 267 16.98 0.89 4.85
CA ARG A 267 16.37 -0.03 3.89
C ARG A 267 17.28 -0.15 2.68
N TRP A 268 17.32 -1.36 2.15
CA TRP A 268 18.00 -1.69 0.91
C TRP A 268 17.06 -2.53 0.05
N ASP A 269 16.96 -2.16 -1.22
CA ASP A 269 16.15 -2.83 -2.23
C ASP A 269 17.03 -3.27 -3.38
N TYR A 270 16.67 -4.39 -3.99
CA TYR A 270 17.24 -4.85 -5.25
C TYR A 270 16.14 -5.36 -6.17
N LEU A 271 16.10 -4.85 -7.41
CA LEU A 271 15.16 -5.26 -8.46
C LEU A 271 15.95 -5.75 -9.67
N THR A 272 15.44 -6.77 -10.34
CA THR A 272 15.95 -7.26 -11.61
C THR A 272 14.80 -7.77 -12.49
N SER A 273 14.91 -7.52 -13.79
CA SER A 273 13.97 -8.01 -14.80
C SER A 273 14.66 -9.01 -15.74
N LYS A 274 13.87 -9.95 -16.28
CA LYS A 274 14.31 -10.88 -17.31
C LYS A 274 14.56 -10.12 -18.59
N ASP A 275 15.63 -10.46 -19.30
CA ASP A 275 16.00 -9.84 -20.60
C ASP A 275 16.02 -8.30 -20.58
N HIS A 276 16.24 -7.71 -19.40
CA HIS A 276 16.35 -6.25 -19.19
C HIS A 276 15.14 -5.42 -19.66
N TRP A 277 13.93 -6.00 -19.75
CA TRP A 277 12.74 -5.27 -20.20
C TRP A 277 12.39 -4.05 -19.34
N ASN A 278 12.85 -4.03 -18.09
CA ASN A 278 12.62 -2.93 -17.14
C ASN A 278 13.93 -2.29 -16.65
N GLU A 279 14.92 -2.21 -17.53
CA GLU A 279 16.28 -1.79 -17.23
C GLU A 279 16.37 -0.47 -16.46
N ALA A 280 15.48 0.47 -16.76
CA ALA A 280 15.39 1.76 -16.07
C ALA A 280 15.04 1.64 -14.58
N ALA A 281 14.35 0.57 -14.18
CA ALA A 281 13.99 0.31 -12.79
C ALA A 281 14.86 -0.79 -12.13
N ASP A 282 15.62 -1.55 -12.92
CA ASP A 282 16.56 -2.55 -12.42
C ASP A 282 17.72 -1.90 -11.68
N GLY A 283 18.11 -2.46 -10.55
CA GLY A 283 19.21 -1.95 -9.77
C GLY A 283 18.99 -2.00 -8.27
N MET A 284 19.71 -1.16 -7.56
CA MET A 284 19.68 -1.08 -6.10
C MET A 284 19.19 0.30 -5.65
N ALA A 285 18.30 0.30 -4.66
CA ALA A 285 17.94 1.50 -3.92
C ALA A 285 18.35 1.36 -2.44
N GLY A 286 18.81 2.43 -1.85
CA GLY A 286 19.12 2.48 -0.43
C GLY A 286 18.58 3.74 0.21
N VAL A 287 18.12 3.63 1.45
CA VAL A 287 17.74 4.77 2.29
C VAL A 287 18.20 4.53 3.73
N VAL A 288 18.78 5.56 4.31
CA VAL A 288 19.12 5.61 5.73
C VAL A 288 18.67 6.94 6.32
N GLY A 289 18.20 6.94 7.56
CA GLY A 289 17.73 8.17 8.17
C GLY A 289 17.36 8.04 9.64
N ALA A 290 16.87 9.16 10.18
CA ALA A 290 16.39 9.28 11.54
C ALA A 290 14.97 9.87 11.54
N GLU A 291 14.02 9.18 12.17
CA GLU A 291 12.66 9.66 12.39
C GLU A 291 12.56 10.34 13.76
N PHE A 292 12.20 11.61 13.77
CA PHE A 292 11.93 12.39 15.00
C PHE A 292 10.41 12.52 15.19
N LYS A 293 9.91 12.03 16.31
CA LYS A 293 8.50 12.15 16.69
C LYS A 293 8.29 13.44 17.46
N LEU A 294 7.60 14.41 16.85
CA LEU A 294 7.23 15.68 17.44
C LEU A 294 5.79 15.60 17.98
N GLY A 295 5.65 15.15 19.20
CA GLY A 295 4.36 14.82 19.81
C GLY A 295 3.71 13.59 19.18
N LYS A 296 2.37 13.58 19.13
CA LYS A 296 1.58 12.41 18.68
C LYS A 296 1.41 12.31 17.17
N TYR A 297 1.39 13.44 16.49
CA TYR A 297 0.84 13.54 15.13
C TYR A 297 1.88 13.89 14.05
N ILE A 298 3.05 14.40 14.45
CA ILE A 298 4.05 14.93 13.51
C ILE A 298 5.33 14.10 13.61
N LYS A 299 5.87 13.76 12.44
CA LYS A 299 7.18 13.14 12.30
C LYS A 299 8.00 13.95 11.31
N LEU A 300 9.24 14.28 11.67
CA LEU A 300 10.25 14.82 10.79
C LEU A 300 11.34 13.80 10.57
N THR A 301 11.76 13.60 9.33
CA THR A 301 12.61 12.47 8.99
C THR A 301 13.67 12.89 7.97
N PRO A 302 14.82 13.45 8.43
CA PRO A 302 15.98 13.60 7.58
C PRO A 302 16.48 12.22 7.15
N ASN A 303 16.77 12.08 5.85
CA ASN A 303 17.29 10.84 5.29
C ASN A 303 18.13 11.10 4.03
N MET A 304 18.99 10.13 3.74
CA MET A 304 19.80 10.07 2.54
C MET A 304 19.36 8.89 1.71
N ARG A 305 19.24 9.08 0.40
CA ARG A 305 18.86 8.03 -0.54
C ARG A 305 19.90 7.89 -1.64
N VAL A 306 20.09 6.66 -2.09
CA VAL A 306 20.91 6.32 -3.24
C VAL A 306 20.08 5.47 -4.18
N TRP A 307 20.16 5.77 -5.46
CA TRP A 307 19.70 4.90 -6.53
C TRP A 307 20.91 4.52 -7.38
N SER A 308 21.12 3.23 -7.60
CA SER A 308 22.18 2.67 -8.42
C SER A 308 21.55 1.78 -9.48
N PRO A 309 21.23 2.32 -10.66
CA PRO A 309 20.65 1.53 -11.76
C PRO A 309 21.62 0.44 -12.22
N LYS A 310 21.06 -0.61 -12.80
CA LYS A 310 21.84 -1.73 -13.37
C LYS A 310 22.37 -1.40 -14.76
N ALA A 311 21.72 -0.50 -15.49
CA ALA A 311 22.10 -0.10 -16.83
C ALA A 311 23.53 0.49 -16.86
N ASP A 312 24.37 0.02 -17.80
CA ASP A 312 25.81 0.32 -17.84
C ASP A 312 26.11 1.82 -18.00
N ASP A 313 25.27 2.57 -18.71
CA ASP A 313 25.44 4.00 -18.96
C ASP A 313 24.76 4.89 -17.91
N ALA A 314 24.00 4.31 -16.98
CA ALA A 314 23.22 5.07 -16.03
C ALA A 314 24.05 5.41 -14.77
N LYS A 315 23.99 6.67 -14.36
CA LYS A 315 24.75 7.17 -13.22
C LYS A 315 23.94 6.97 -11.93
N LYS A 316 24.67 6.71 -10.84
CA LYS A 316 24.11 6.71 -9.49
C LYS A 316 23.55 8.08 -9.14
N SER A 317 22.36 8.10 -8.55
CA SER A 317 21.71 9.31 -8.05
C SER A 317 21.74 9.32 -6.53
N TYR A 318 22.05 10.45 -5.95
CA TYR A 318 22.08 10.66 -4.50
C TYR A 318 21.14 11.80 -4.15
N TYR A 319 20.42 11.64 -3.04
CA TYR A 319 19.47 12.64 -2.54
C TYR A 319 19.58 12.80 -1.04
N ALA A 320 19.39 14.03 -0.57
CA ALA A 320 19.07 14.36 0.80
C ALA A 320 17.60 14.79 0.87
N TYR A 321 16.86 14.21 1.81
CA TYR A 321 15.45 14.51 2.05
C TYR A 321 15.22 14.92 3.50
N LEU A 322 14.28 15.83 3.70
CA LEU A 322 13.59 16.03 4.95
C LEU A 322 12.10 15.74 4.72
N ASN A 323 11.67 14.53 5.04
CA ASN A 323 10.26 14.17 4.95
C ASN A 323 9.50 14.60 6.20
N CYS A 324 8.26 15.04 6.00
CA CYS A 324 7.31 15.35 7.04
C CYS A 324 6.06 14.48 6.90
N SER A 325 5.60 13.91 8.00
CA SER A 325 4.32 13.21 8.10
C SER A 325 3.48 13.84 9.19
N PHE A 326 2.26 14.25 8.83
CA PHE A 326 1.20 14.59 9.77
C PHE A 326 0.11 13.52 9.65
N THR A 327 -0.29 12.89 10.76
CA THR A 327 -1.28 11.80 10.76
C THR A 327 -2.15 11.84 12.01
N ILE A 328 -3.49 11.80 11.82
CA ILE A 328 -4.52 11.71 12.87
C ILE A 328 -5.21 10.36 12.77
#